data_4d9be14d5133e4a39169fa9fce23fab9
#
_entry.id   4d9be14d5133e4a39169fa9fce23fab9
#
_cell.length_a   1.000
_cell.length_b   1.000
_cell.length_c   1.000
_cell.angle_alpha   90.00
_cell.angle_beta   90.00
_cell.angle_gamma   90.00
#
_symmetry.space_group_name_H-M   'P 1'
#
loop_
_entity.id
_entity.type
_entity.pdbx_description
1 polymer ?
#
loop_
_entity_poly.entity_id
_entity_poly.type
_entity_poly.pdbx_seq_one_letter_code
_entity_poly.pdbx_strand_id
1 'polypeptide(L)'
;MPKRKDIKKILVIGAGPIIIGQACEFDYSGTQACKALKDEGYKVILINSNPATIMTDPGVADKTYIEPISLEVLEEVIKEEKPDAILPTMGGQTALNLAISAEKVGLLKKYKIELIGANSKAIANAEDRKKFRKNMTDIGLDLPKSEILNTLSNSKKCLKKIGLPAIIRPSFTLGGLGGGIARTKKDFFKIVKEGMRESPQNQVLVEECLDGWKEFEMEVVRDKNDNCIIICSIENVDPMGTHTGDSVTIAPALTLTDKEYQVMRNASIACLR
;
A
#
# COMPACT_ATOMS: atom_id res chain seq x y z
N MET A 1 -5.10 22.69 -5.10
CA MET A 1 -3.75 22.88 -4.52
C MET A 1 -2.86 23.44 -5.59
N PRO A 2 -2.19 24.59 -5.37
CA PRO A 2 -1.35 25.19 -6.39
C PRO A 2 -0.06 24.38 -6.60
N LYS A 3 0.46 24.39 -7.83
CA LYS A 3 1.75 23.80 -8.19
C LYS A 3 2.87 24.31 -7.29
N ARG A 4 3.71 23.43 -6.80
CA ARG A 4 4.93 23.78 -6.05
C ARG A 4 6.00 24.33 -6.99
N LYS A 5 6.43 25.57 -6.71
CA LYS A 5 7.44 26.28 -7.53
C LYS A 5 8.87 25.99 -7.11
N ASP A 6 9.05 25.43 -5.93
CA ASP A 6 10.34 25.05 -5.33
C ASP A 6 10.85 23.68 -5.83
N ILE A 7 9.97 22.85 -6.37
CA ILE A 7 10.30 21.59 -7.02
C ILE A 7 10.30 21.78 -8.53
N LYS A 8 11.31 21.28 -9.21
CA LYS A 8 11.45 21.32 -10.67
C LYS A 8 11.62 19.93 -11.26
N LYS A 9 12.30 19.04 -10.54
CA LYS A 9 12.67 17.70 -11.00
C LYS A 9 12.23 16.65 -9.99
N ILE A 10 11.47 15.67 -10.44
CA ILE A 10 10.90 14.63 -9.59
C ILE A 10 11.37 13.26 -10.09
N LEU A 11 11.90 12.46 -9.18
CA LEU A 11 12.25 11.07 -9.41
C LEU A 11 11.07 10.17 -8.98
N VAL A 12 10.53 9.41 -9.92
CA VAL A 12 9.49 8.40 -9.68
C VAL A 12 10.16 7.03 -9.57
N ILE A 13 9.81 6.26 -8.57
CA ILE A 13 10.29 4.89 -8.40
C ILE A 13 9.18 3.95 -8.83
N GLY A 14 9.46 3.09 -9.81
CA GLY A 14 8.53 2.10 -10.32
C GLY A 14 8.42 0.86 -9.43
N ALA A 15 7.54 -0.06 -9.83
CA ALA A 15 7.23 -1.27 -9.07
C ALA A 15 8.24 -2.41 -9.26
N GLY A 16 9.10 -2.33 -10.26
CA GLY A 16 10.00 -3.42 -10.63
C GLY A 16 9.32 -4.49 -11.48
N PRO A 17 9.72 -5.75 -11.35
CA PRO A 17 9.12 -6.85 -12.09
C PRO A 17 7.65 -7.00 -11.79
N ILE A 18 6.87 -7.36 -12.81
CA ILE A 18 5.44 -7.63 -12.66
C ILE A 18 5.26 -8.89 -11.82
N ILE A 19 4.62 -8.76 -10.66
CA ILE A 19 4.18 -9.86 -9.82
C ILE A 19 2.70 -10.08 -10.09
N ILE A 20 2.29 -11.30 -10.39
CA ILE A 20 0.87 -11.65 -10.62
C ILE A 20 0.03 -11.18 -9.42
N GLY A 21 -1.04 -10.41 -9.70
CA GLY A 21 -1.93 -9.83 -8.68
C GLY A 21 -1.57 -8.41 -8.22
N GLN A 22 -0.43 -7.83 -8.63
CA GLN A 22 -0.06 -6.45 -8.27
C GLN A 22 0.34 -5.59 -9.48
N ALA A 23 0.58 -6.21 -10.61
CA ALA A 23 1.37 -5.66 -11.67
C ALA A 23 0.74 -4.52 -12.46
N CYS A 24 -0.49 -4.72 -12.93
CA CYS A 24 -1.13 -3.77 -13.84
C CYS A 24 -1.47 -2.46 -13.14
N GLU A 25 -1.83 -2.53 -11.87
CA GLU A 25 -2.23 -1.38 -11.08
C GLU A 25 -1.09 -0.38 -10.91
N PHE A 26 0.07 -0.83 -10.46
CA PHE A 26 1.23 0.06 -10.24
C PHE A 26 1.86 0.56 -11.54
N ASP A 27 1.84 -0.23 -12.60
CA ASP A 27 2.36 0.19 -13.90
C ASP A 27 1.48 1.29 -14.50
N TYR A 28 0.16 1.13 -14.44
CA TYR A 28 -0.78 2.14 -14.88
C TYR A 28 -0.71 3.42 -14.03
N SER A 29 -0.77 3.31 -12.70
CA SER A 29 -0.75 4.47 -11.81
C SER A 29 0.58 5.22 -11.91
N GLY A 30 1.71 4.52 -12.02
CA GLY A 30 3.01 5.12 -12.24
C GLY A 30 3.12 5.85 -13.58
N THR A 31 2.56 5.27 -14.64
CA THR A 31 2.48 5.93 -15.96
C THR A 31 1.63 7.20 -15.89
N GLN A 32 0.46 7.15 -15.25
CA GLN A 32 -0.40 8.32 -15.09
C GLN A 32 0.26 9.40 -14.22
N ALA A 33 0.98 9.01 -13.18
CA ALA A 33 1.74 9.96 -12.36
C ALA A 33 2.82 10.67 -13.18
N CYS A 34 3.59 9.95 -14.01
CA CYS A 34 4.58 10.55 -14.88
C CYS A 34 3.95 11.56 -15.86
N LYS A 35 2.82 11.20 -16.48
CA LYS A 35 2.09 12.09 -17.38
C LYS A 35 1.59 13.33 -16.65
N ALA A 36 0.88 13.17 -15.53
CA ALA A 36 0.35 14.27 -14.74
C ALA A 36 1.45 15.24 -14.28
N LEU A 37 2.60 14.72 -13.83
CA LEU A 37 3.73 15.54 -13.43
C LEU A 37 4.33 16.32 -14.60
N LYS A 38 4.43 15.71 -15.78
CA LYS A 38 4.89 16.41 -17.00
C LYS A 38 3.90 17.47 -17.46
N ASP A 39 2.60 17.20 -17.43
CA ASP A 39 1.55 18.17 -17.77
C ASP A 39 1.58 19.38 -16.83
N GLU A 40 1.91 19.15 -15.55
CA GLU A 40 2.19 20.21 -14.58
C GLU A 40 3.53 20.94 -14.82
N GLY A 41 4.34 20.47 -15.78
CA GLY A 41 5.62 21.08 -16.18
C GLY A 41 6.77 20.77 -15.23
N TYR A 42 6.75 19.63 -14.54
CA TYR A 42 7.91 19.08 -13.87
C TYR A 42 8.77 18.26 -14.83
N LYS A 43 10.07 18.21 -14.57
CA LYS A 43 10.94 17.26 -15.23
C LYS A 43 10.88 15.93 -14.47
N VAL A 44 10.50 14.86 -15.17
CA VAL A 44 10.26 13.55 -14.58
C VAL A 44 11.37 12.58 -14.94
N ILE A 45 11.97 11.98 -13.90
CA ILE A 45 12.93 10.89 -14.01
C ILE A 45 12.25 9.64 -13.46
N LEU A 46 12.45 8.52 -14.13
CA LEU A 46 11.92 7.23 -13.73
C LEU A 46 13.04 6.22 -13.51
N ILE A 47 12.96 5.48 -12.40
CA ILE A 47 13.73 4.23 -12.21
C ILE A 47 12.72 3.07 -12.19
N ASN A 48 12.90 2.09 -13.08
CA ASN A 48 12.13 0.84 -13.05
C ASN A 48 12.98 -0.28 -13.63
N SER A 49 13.01 -1.44 -13.01
CA SER A 49 13.80 -2.57 -13.47
C SER A 49 13.17 -3.40 -14.57
N ASN A 50 11.90 -3.17 -14.90
CA ASN A 50 11.20 -3.90 -15.94
C ASN A 50 11.19 -3.10 -17.26
N PRO A 51 11.85 -3.58 -18.33
CA PRO A 51 11.85 -2.91 -19.62
C PRO A 51 10.54 -3.12 -20.42
N ALA A 52 9.68 -4.04 -20.01
CA ALA A 52 8.51 -4.48 -20.77
C ALA A 52 7.19 -3.96 -20.15
N THR A 53 7.19 -2.75 -19.61
CA THR A 53 6.00 -2.10 -19.07
C THR A 53 5.70 -0.80 -19.79
N ILE A 54 4.42 -0.36 -19.79
CA ILE A 54 4.04 0.94 -20.36
C ILE A 54 4.73 2.12 -19.65
N MET A 55 5.07 1.94 -18.37
CA MET A 55 5.74 2.97 -17.58
C MET A 55 7.14 3.30 -18.12
N THR A 56 7.84 2.31 -18.68
CA THR A 56 9.19 2.47 -19.26
C THR A 56 9.18 2.81 -20.75
N ASP A 57 8.02 2.95 -21.37
CA ASP A 57 7.91 3.33 -22.77
C ASP A 57 8.53 4.71 -23.03
N PRO A 58 9.14 4.89 -24.22
CA PRO A 58 9.71 6.17 -24.62
C PRO A 58 8.69 7.32 -24.54
N GLY A 59 9.09 8.41 -23.91
CA GLY A 59 8.25 9.61 -23.77
C GLY A 59 7.34 9.63 -22.54
N VAL A 60 7.18 8.56 -21.79
CA VAL A 60 6.45 8.56 -20.52
C VAL A 60 7.15 9.44 -19.50
N ALA A 61 8.42 9.21 -19.23
CA ALA A 61 9.26 10.11 -18.44
C ALA A 61 10.21 10.92 -19.35
N ASP A 62 10.83 11.99 -18.83
CA ASP A 62 11.87 12.72 -19.57
C ASP A 62 13.17 11.93 -19.64
N LYS A 63 13.45 11.13 -18.61
CA LYS A 63 14.55 10.18 -18.58
C LYS A 63 14.14 8.92 -17.82
N THR A 64 14.43 7.77 -18.39
CA THR A 64 14.13 6.46 -17.81
C THR A 64 15.41 5.68 -17.58
N TYR A 65 15.58 5.17 -16.36
CA TYR A 65 16.63 4.25 -15.96
C TYR A 65 16.02 2.85 -15.81
N ILE A 66 16.40 1.95 -16.70
CA ILE A 66 16.02 0.52 -16.66
C ILE A 66 17.12 -0.21 -15.89
N GLU A 67 17.05 -0.09 -14.57
CA GLU A 67 18.09 -0.53 -13.66
C GLU A 67 17.46 -1.20 -12.42
N PRO A 68 18.22 -2.01 -11.66
CA PRO A 68 17.75 -2.59 -10.42
C PRO A 68 17.27 -1.52 -9.44
N ILE A 69 16.15 -1.80 -8.75
CA ILE A 69 15.61 -0.90 -7.74
C ILE A 69 16.36 -1.14 -6.42
N SER A 70 17.56 -0.57 -6.31
CA SER A 70 18.48 -0.71 -5.18
C SER A 70 18.95 0.66 -4.66
N LEU A 71 19.54 0.67 -3.44
CA LEU A 71 20.09 1.91 -2.86
C LEU A 71 21.26 2.45 -3.67
N GLU A 72 22.09 1.58 -4.19
CA GLU A 72 23.28 1.93 -4.98
C GLU A 72 22.86 2.65 -6.26
N VAL A 73 21.96 2.04 -7.03
CA VAL A 73 21.44 2.64 -8.27
C VAL A 73 20.68 3.94 -7.96
N LEU A 74 19.88 3.96 -6.91
CA LEU A 74 19.18 5.18 -6.51
C LEU A 74 20.17 6.32 -6.22
N GLU A 75 21.26 6.04 -5.50
CA GLU A 75 22.27 7.07 -5.22
C GLU A 75 22.98 7.55 -6.49
N GLU A 76 23.30 6.65 -7.43
CA GLU A 76 23.91 7.00 -8.72
C GLU A 76 22.99 7.91 -9.54
N VAL A 77 21.72 7.56 -9.68
CA VAL A 77 20.75 8.39 -10.38
C VAL A 77 20.56 9.75 -9.68
N ILE A 78 20.53 9.78 -8.35
CA ILE A 78 20.45 11.03 -7.59
C ILE A 78 21.67 11.92 -7.87
N LYS A 79 22.89 11.38 -7.92
CA LYS A 79 24.10 12.14 -8.23
C LYS A 79 24.07 12.75 -9.61
N GLU A 80 23.61 11.98 -10.59
CA GLU A 80 23.55 12.39 -12.00
C GLU A 80 22.43 13.42 -12.22
N GLU A 81 21.22 13.10 -11.78
CA GLU A 81 20.02 13.84 -12.10
C GLU A 81 19.70 14.99 -11.13
N LYS A 82 20.14 14.88 -9.88
CA LYS A 82 19.91 15.87 -8.82
C LYS A 82 18.42 16.25 -8.69
N PRO A 83 17.52 15.28 -8.44
CA PRO A 83 16.11 15.55 -8.27
C PRO A 83 15.86 16.35 -6.99
N ASP A 84 14.83 17.19 -7.00
CA ASP A 84 14.39 17.94 -5.81
C ASP A 84 13.53 17.07 -4.89
N ALA A 85 12.82 16.11 -5.49
CA ALA A 85 11.90 15.25 -4.77
C ALA A 85 11.86 13.82 -5.35
N ILE A 86 11.44 12.86 -4.51
CA ILE A 86 11.17 11.48 -4.88
C ILE A 86 9.70 11.17 -4.62
N LEU A 87 9.03 10.56 -5.61
CA LEU A 87 7.67 10.01 -5.51
C LEU A 87 7.73 8.48 -5.44
N PRO A 88 7.65 7.87 -4.24
CA PRO A 88 7.74 6.41 -4.09
C PRO A 88 6.38 5.71 -4.11
N THR A 89 5.27 6.44 -4.01
CA THR A 89 3.95 5.87 -3.75
C THR A 89 3.33 5.18 -4.98
N MET A 90 3.93 5.35 -6.15
CA MET A 90 3.45 4.75 -7.42
C MET A 90 4.14 3.44 -7.79
N GLY A 91 5.04 2.93 -6.95
CA GLY A 91 5.81 1.72 -7.23
C GLY A 91 5.59 0.58 -6.23
N GLY A 92 4.47 0.61 -5.50
CA GLY A 92 4.12 -0.41 -4.52
C GLY A 92 5.16 -0.58 -3.42
N GLN A 93 5.15 -1.76 -2.79
CA GLN A 93 6.01 -2.06 -1.64
C GLN A 93 7.50 -1.94 -1.95
N THR A 94 7.91 -2.27 -3.17
CA THR A 94 9.31 -2.18 -3.61
C THR A 94 9.81 -0.73 -3.50
N ALA A 95 9.06 0.21 -4.05
CA ALA A 95 9.42 1.62 -4.02
C ALA A 95 9.35 2.23 -2.61
N LEU A 96 8.33 1.87 -1.83
CA LEU A 96 8.18 2.31 -0.45
C LEU A 96 9.34 1.82 0.43
N ASN A 97 9.72 0.55 0.30
CA ASN A 97 10.85 -0.03 1.05
C ASN A 97 12.18 0.65 0.68
N LEU A 98 12.40 0.94 -0.60
CA LEU A 98 13.59 1.65 -1.05
C LEU A 98 13.64 3.08 -0.49
N ALA A 99 12.52 3.81 -0.52
CA ALA A 99 12.44 5.17 0.03
C ALA A 99 12.73 5.20 1.54
N ILE A 100 12.16 4.28 2.31
CA ILE A 100 12.42 4.13 3.75
C ILE A 100 13.90 3.77 4.00
N SER A 101 14.47 2.90 3.18
CA SER A 101 15.88 2.52 3.30
C SER A 101 16.80 3.70 2.99
N ALA A 102 16.50 4.47 1.95
CA ALA A 102 17.24 5.68 1.57
C ALA A 102 17.23 6.75 2.68
N GLU A 103 16.10 6.92 3.35
CA GLU A 103 16.01 7.83 4.49
C GLU A 103 16.81 7.34 5.70
N LYS A 104 16.69 6.05 6.05
CA LYS A 104 17.42 5.44 7.18
C LYS A 104 18.93 5.55 7.04
N VAL A 105 19.49 5.40 5.84
CA VAL A 105 20.93 5.58 5.59
C VAL A 105 21.33 7.06 5.42
N GLY A 106 20.38 7.99 5.52
CA GLY A 106 20.64 9.43 5.43
C GLY A 106 20.81 9.96 4.01
N LEU A 107 20.53 9.17 2.98
CA LEU A 107 20.72 9.53 1.58
C LEU A 107 19.89 10.75 1.19
N LEU A 108 18.61 10.80 1.59
CA LEU A 108 17.72 11.92 1.30
C LEU A 108 18.22 13.23 1.92
N LYS A 109 18.69 13.18 3.17
CA LYS A 109 19.26 14.33 3.86
C LYS A 109 20.57 14.81 3.19
N LYS A 110 21.42 13.86 2.80
CA LYS A 110 22.71 14.14 2.12
C LYS A 110 22.53 14.96 0.85
N TYR A 111 21.51 14.63 0.06
CA TYR A 111 21.22 15.28 -1.22
C TYR A 111 20.08 16.31 -1.16
N LYS A 112 19.52 16.56 0.03
CA LYS A 112 18.42 17.54 0.27
C LYS A 112 17.16 17.20 -0.55
N ILE A 113 16.80 15.93 -0.63
CA ILE A 113 15.66 15.45 -1.41
C ILE A 113 14.45 15.28 -0.49
N GLU A 114 13.30 15.74 -0.94
CA GLU A 114 12.02 15.57 -0.24
C GLU A 114 11.29 14.31 -0.74
N LEU A 115 10.69 13.53 0.17
CA LEU A 115 9.68 12.53 -0.19
C LEU A 115 8.34 13.22 -0.37
N ILE A 116 7.75 13.08 -1.56
CA ILE A 116 6.41 13.59 -1.89
C ILE A 116 5.42 12.43 -2.05
N GLY A 117 4.11 12.74 -2.00
CA GLY A 117 3.05 11.74 -1.94
C GLY A 117 2.86 11.23 -0.51
N ALA A 118 3.86 10.61 0.09
CA ALA A 118 3.89 10.24 1.50
C ALA A 118 5.30 10.39 2.08
N ASN A 119 5.40 10.91 3.30
CA ASN A 119 6.65 10.92 4.04
C ASN A 119 6.89 9.59 4.75
N SER A 120 8.09 9.35 5.24
CA SER A 120 8.45 8.08 5.89
C SER A 120 7.61 7.74 7.12
N LYS A 121 7.16 8.76 7.87
CA LYS A 121 6.28 8.54 9.02
C LYS A 121 4.91 8.03 8.57
N ALA A 122 4.35 8.63 7.52
CA ALA A 122 3.08 8.18 6.95
C ALA A 122 3.19 6.76 6.38
N ILE A 123 4.26 6.48 5.63
CA ILE A 123 4.54 5.13 5.11
C ILE A 123 4.65 4.13 6.27
N ALA A 124 5.44 4.44 7.30
CA ALA A 124 5.61 3.54 8.45
C ALA A 124 4.30 3.32 9.23
N ASN A 125 3.42 4.33 9.31
CA ASN A 125 2.12 4.19 9.97
C ASN A 125 1.15 3.32 9.16
N ALA A 126 1.20 3.40 7.84
CA ALA A 126 0.36 2.60 6.95
C ALA A 126 0.84 1.14 6.85
N GLU A 127 2.15 0.92 6.72
CA GLU A 127 2.72 -0.39 6.43
C GLU A 127 2.94 -1.27 7.69
N ASP A 128 3.22 -0.65 8.84
CA ASP A 128 3.35 -1.38 10.09
C ASP A 128 1.97 -1.72 10.67
N ARG A 129 1.54 -2.97 10.55
CA ARG A 129 0.22 -3.44 11.00
C ARG A 129 -0.09 -3.11 12.47
N LYS A 130 0.91 -3.11 13.36
CA LYS A 130 0.71 -2.77 14.77
C LYS A 130 0.45 -1.28 14.95
N LYS A 131 1.23 -0.45 14.25
CA LYS A 131 1.05 1.01 14.27
C LYS A 131 -0.28 1.38 13.63
N PHE A 132 -0.57 0.83 12.44
CA PHE A 132 -1.84 1.05 11.76
C PHE A 132 -3.02 0.72 12.67
N ARG A 133 -3.04 -0.51 13.23
CA ARG A 133 -4.10 -0.93 14.15
C ARG A 133 -4.25 0.00 15.35
N LYS A 134 -3.13 0.39 15.97
CA LYS A 134 -3.14 1.32 17.10
C LYS A 134 -3.74 2.65 16.68
N ASN A 135 -3.27 3.23 15.57
CA ASN A 135 -3.73 4.52 15.07
C ASN A 135 -5.25 4.48 14.75
N MET A 136 -5.73 3.44 14.09
CA MET A 136 -7.16 3.28 13.78
C MET A 136 -8.01 3.15 15.05
N THR A 137 -7.52 2.41 16.04
CA THR A 137 -8.20 2.31 17.35
C THR A 137 -8.21 3.65 18.09
N ASP A 138 -7.09 4.37 18.08
CA ASP A 138 -6.94 5.67 18.76
C ASP A 138 -7.91 6.74 18.19
N ILE A 139 -8.23 6.65 16.90
CA ILE A 139 -9.23 7.54 16.25
C ILE A 139 -10.66 6.99 16.31
N GLY A 140 -10.89 5.88 17.03
CA GLY A 140 -12.23 5.33 17.28
C GLY A 140 -12.81 4.50 16.14
N LEU A 141 -11.99 3.99 15.22
CA LEU A 141 -12.45 3.10 14.15
C LEU A 141 -12.44 1.64 14.60
N ASP A 142 -13.48 0.93 14.22
CA ASP A 142 -13.57 -0.51 14.42
C ASP A 142 -12.66 -1.26 13.44
N LEU A 143 -12.06 -2.31 13.93
CA LEU A 143 -11.18 -3.20 13.16
C LEU A 143 -11.62 -4.64 13.35
N PRO A 144 -11.42 -5.51 12.36
CA PRO A 144 -11.63 -6.94 12.52
C PRO A 144 -10.85 -7.46 13.74
N LYS A 145 -11.48 -8.32 14.53
CA LYS A 145 -10.78 -8.98 15.64
C LYS A 145 -9.59 -9.72 15.09
N SER A 146 -8.44 -9.52 15.68
CA SER A 146 -7.23 -10.23 15.26
C SER A 146 -6.33 -10.57 16.43
N GLU A 147 -5.47 -11.57 16.22
CA GLU A 147 -4.48 -12.06 17.18
C GLU A 147 -3.24 -12.54 16.46
N ILE A 148 -2.07 -12.18 16.96
CA ILE A 148 -0.81 -12.68 16.44
C ILE A 148 -0.41 -13.92 17.23
N LEU A 149 -0.17 -15.02 16.55
CA LEU A 149 0.33 -16.26 17.14
C LEU A 149 1.80 -16.48 16.79
N ASN A 150 2.61 -16.64 17.84
CA ASN A 150 4.03 -17.01 17.74
C ASN A 150 4.27 -18.46 18.20
N THR A 151 3.25 -19.10 18.78
CA THR A 151 3.33 -20.48 19.29
C THR A 151 2.01 -21.20 19.06
N LEU A 152 2.09 -22.49 18.75
CA LEU A 152 0.90 -23.35 18.59
C LEU A 152 0.10 -23.53 19.88
N SER A 153 0.74 -23.41 21.05
CA SER A 153 0.08 -23.56 22.35
C SER A 153 -1.05 -22.55 22.56
N ASN A 154 -0.93 -21.35 21.98
CA ASN A 154 -1.91 -20.28 22.10
C ASN A 154 -3.07 -20.39 21.09
N SER A 155 -3.01 -21.34 20.15
CA SER A 155 -4.01 -21.46 19.06
C SER A 155 -5.44 -21.71 19.58
N LYS A 156 -5.59 -22.51 20.66
CA LYS A 156 -6.91 -22.76 21.26
C LYS A 156 -7.53 -21.49 21.86
N LYS A 157 -6.70 -20.67 22.54
CA LYS A 157 -7.13 -19.39 23.13
C LYS A 157 -7.50 -18.39 22.04
N CYS A 158 -6.68 -18.32 21.00
CA CYS A 158 -6.93 -17.47 19.84
C CYS A 158 -8.24 -17.85 19.15
N LEU A 159 -8.46 -19.13 18.85
CA LEU A 159 -9.72 -19.59 18.23
C LEU A 159 -10.95 -19.23 19.06
N LYS A 160 -10.85 -19.32 20.39
CA LYS A 160 -11.97 -18.93 21.28
C LYS A 160 -12.25 -17.42 21.21
N LYS A 161 -11.21 -16.59 21.01
CA LYS A 161 -11.32 -15.12 20.94
C LYS A 161 -11.83 -14.64 19.59
N ILE A 162 -11.29 -15.21 18.51
CA ILE A 162 -11.59 -14.77 17.14
C ILE A 162 -12.88 -15.41 16.62
N GLY A 163 -13.08 -16.71 16.87
CA GLY A 163 -14.20 -17.48 16.33
C GLY A 163 -13.89 -18.07 14.96
N LEU A 164 -14.94 -18.54 14.29
CA LEU A 164 -14.91 -19.06 12.93
C LEU A 164 -16.08 -18.44 12.12
N PRO A 165 -15.90 -18.22 10.81
CA PRO A 165 -14.69 -18.46 10.05
C PRO A 165 -13.56 -17.46 10.40
N ALA A 166 -12.31 -17.88 10.24
CA ALA A 166 -11.13 -17.07 10.52
C ALA A 166 -10.16 -17.08 9.34
N ILE A 167 -9.53 -15.94 9.07
CA ILE A 167 -8.46 -15.83 8.08
C ILE A 167 -7.13 -15.99 8.81
N ILE A 168 -6.24 -16.84 8.27
CA ILE A 168 -4.89 -17.03 8.77
C ILE A 168 -3.91 -16.54 7.71
N ARG A 169 -3.01 -15.64 8.09
CA ARG A 169 -2.01 -15.04 7.21
C ARG A 169 -0.62 -15.20 7.83
N PRO A 170 0.27 -16.00 7.25
CA PRO A 170 1.66 -16.06 7.69
C PRO A 170 2.32 -14.69 7.56
N SER A 171 3.18 -14.35 8.50
CA SER A 171 3.95 -13.10 8.44
C SER A 171 5.12 -13.28 7.48
N PHE A 172 5.38 -12.23 6.66
CA PHE A 172 6.50 -12.18 5.72
C PHE A 172 6.50 -13.27 4.62
N THR A 173 5.31 -13.74 4.23
CA THR A 173 5.15 -14.60 3.04
C THR A 173 4.54 -13.80 1.89
N LEU A 174 4.92 -14.15 0.66
CA LEU A 174 4.38 -13.56 -0.57
C LEU A 174 3.27 -14.47 -1.14
N GLY A 175 2.29 -13.86 -1.82
CA GLY A 175 1.30 -14.58 -2.61
C GLY A 175 0.35 -15.50 -1.82
N GLY A 176 0.14 -15.23 -0.52
CA GLY A 176 -0.80 -16.02 0.29
C GLY A 176 -0.31 -17.41 0.67
N LEU A 177 0.98 -17.72 0.45
CA LEU A 177 1.57 -19.02 0.77
C LEU A 177 1.40 -19.38 2.24
N GLY A 178 0.84 -20.58 2.52
CA GLY A 178 0.60 -21.07 3.88
C GLY A 178 -0.54 -20.38 4.63
N GLY A 179 -1.26 -19.44 3.98
CA GLY A 179 -2.46 -18.80 4.51
C GLY A 179 -3.75 -19.46 4.04
N GLY A 180 -4.88 -19.00 4.58
CA GLY A 180 -6.18 -19.46 4.13
C GLY A 180 -7.32 -19.11 5.08
N ILE A 181 -8.54 -19.47 4.68
CA ILE A 181 -9.76 -19.30 5.48
C ILE A 181 -10.07 -20.63 6.19
N ALA A 182 -10.06 -20.59 7.51
CA ALA A 182 -10.49 -21.72 8.33
C ALA A 182 -11.99 -21.64 8.62
N ARG A 183 -12.77 -22.57 8.10
CA ARG A 183 -14.22 -22.67 8.36
C ARG A 183 -14.55 -23.68 9.47
N THR A 184 -13.63 -24.61 9.75
CA THR A 184 -13.76 -25.59 10.82
C THR A 184 -12.58 -25.52 11.80
N LYS A 185 -12.78 -26.06 13.01
CA LYS A 185 -11.68 -26.17 13.99
C LYS A 185 -10.49 -26.97 13.43
N LYS A 186 -10.76 -28.03 12.67
CA LYS A 186 -9.72 -28.87 12.06
C LYS A 186 -8.88 -28.06 11.07
N ASP A 187 -9.54 -27.29 10.19
CA ASP A 187 -8.86 -26.43 9.23
C ASP A 187 -8.04 -25.38 9.93
N PHE A 188 -8.60 -24.75 10.98
CA PHE A 188 -7.90 -23.74 11.77
C PHE A 188 -6.54 -24.22 12.27
N PHE A 189 -6.52 -25.35 12.97
CA PHE A 189 -5.27 -25.88 13.51
C PHE A 189 -4.29 -26.33 12.43
N LYS A 190 -4.81 -26.86 11.31
CA LYS A 190 -4.00 -27.25 10.15
C LYS A 190 -3.32 -26.02 9.53
N ILE A 191 -4.11 -25.00 9.15
CA ILE A 191 -3.60 -23.81 8.47
C ILE A 191 -2.65 -23.02 9.40
N VAL A 192 -2.98 -22.87 10.69
CA VAL A 192 -2.07 -22.21 11.65
C VAL A 192 -0.73 -22.93 11.72
N LYS A 193 -0.71 -24.27 11.77
CA LYS A 193 0.53 -25.05 11.82
C LYS A 193 1.34 -24.89 10.53
N GLU A 194 0.70 -24.99 9.39
CA GLU A 194 1.32 -24.80 8.07
C GLU A 194 1.84 -23.36 7.92
N GLY A 195 1.03 -22.36 8.24
CA GLY A 195 1.41 -20.96 8.17
C GLY A 195 2.58 -20.58 9.07
N MET A 196 2.65 -21.15 10.28
CA MET A 196 3.83 -20.95 11.16
C MET A 196 5.09 -21.55 10.55
N ARG A 197 4.99 -22.70 9.90
CA ARG A 197 6.15 -23.34 9.24
C ARG A 197 6.65 -22.53 8.05
N GLU A 198 5.74 -21.97 7.27
CA GLU A 198 6.07 -21.18 6.08
C GLU A 198 6.55 -19.75 6.42
N SER A 199 6.21 -19.25 7.60
CA SER A 199 6.65 -17.93 8.06
C SER A 199 8.10 -17.96 8.54
N PRO A 200 9.01 -17.13 8.00
CA PRO A 200 10.40 -17.03 8.47
C PRO A 200 10.54 -16.70 9.97
N GLN A 201 9.50 -16.10 10.54
CA GLN A 201 9.48 -15.70 11.97
C GLN A 201 8.61 -16.64 12.82
N ASN A 202 8.14 -17.77 12.30
CA ASN A 202 7.19 -18.66 12.97
C ASN A 202 5.96 -17.91 13.51
N GLN A 203 5.46 -16.94 12.75
CA GLN A 203 4.39 -16.06 13.18
C GLN A 203 3.24 -16.07 12.18
N VAL A 204 2.01 -16.18 12.67
CA VAL A 204 0.80 -16.02 11.88
C VAL A 204 -0.13 -14.97 12.50
N LEU A 205 -0.76 -14.18 11.66
CA LEU A 205 -1.88 -13.34 12.02
C LEU A 205 -3.17 -14.13 11.81
N VAL A 206 -4.01 -14.16 12.82
CA VAL A 206 -5.36 -14.74 12.76
C VAL A 206 -6.36 -13.62 12.88
N GLU A 207 -7.28 -13.51 11.93
CA GLU A 207 -8.26 -12.43 11.86
C GLU A 207 -9.67 -13.00 11.71
N GLU A 208 -10.64 -12.24 12.21
CA GLU A 208 -12.06 -12.43 11.90
C GLU A 208 -12.28 -12.37 10.39
N CYS A 209 -13.01 -13.32 9.86
CA CYS A 209 -13.31 -13.38 8.43
C CYS A 209 -14.51 -12.49 8.11
N LEU A 210 -14.32 -11.55 7.23
CA LEU A 210 -15.36 -10.66 6.71
C LEU A 210 -15.85 -11.07 5.31
N ASP A 211 -15.60 -12.32 4.92
CA ASP A 211 -16.06 -12.90 3.66
C ASP A 211 -17.57 -12.67 3.49
N GLY A 212 -17.98 -12.14 2.33
CA GLY A 212 -19.36 -11.83 2.03
C GLY A 212 -19.87 -10.46 2.51
N TRP A 213 -19.04 -9.65 3.19
CA TRP A 213 -19.39 -8.26 3.51
C TRP A 213 -19.37 -7.40 2.25
N LYS A 214 -20.09 -6.29 2.27
CA LYS A 214 -19.92 -5.24 1.25
C LYS A 214 -18.59 -4.54 1.44
N GLU A 215 -17.95 -4.20 0.34
CA GLU A 215 -16.67 -3.49 0.32
C GLU A 215 -16.82 -2.12 -0.34
N PHE A 216 -16.38 -1.09 0.35
CA PHE A 216 -16.37 0.29 -0.10
C PHE A 216 -15.00 0.90 0.13
N GLU A 217 -14.60 1.77 -0.78
CA GLU A 217 -13.35 2.51 -0.69
C GLU A 217 -13.61 4.01 -0.81
N MET A 218 -12.72 4.80 -0.22
CA MET A 218 -12.76 6.26 -0.33
C MET A 218 -11.40 6.73 -0.83
N GLU A 219 -11.39 7.35 -2.00
CA GLU A 219 -10.18 8.01 -2.49
C GLU A 219 -10.06 9.39 -1.86
N VAL A 220 -9.00 9.61 -1.09
CA VAL A 220 -8.84 10.81 -0.27
C VAL A 220 -7.45 11.39 -0.43
N VAL A 221 -7.38 12.71 -0.62
CA VAL A 221 -6.12 13.45 -0.72
C VAL A 221 -6.03 14.48 0.38
N ARG A 222 -4.88 14.56 1.04
CA ARG A 222 -4.56 15.56 2.05
C ARG A 222 -3.24 16.25 1.73
N ASP A 223 -3.23 17.57 1.78
CA ASP A 223 -2.00 18.35 1.58
C ASP A 223 -1.30 18.73 2.92
N LYS A 224 -0.14 19.39 2.82
CA LYS A 224 0.63 19.84 3.99
C LYS A 224 -0.09 20.90 4.84
N ASN A 225 -1.09 21.57 4.29
CA ASN A 225 -1.86 22.62 4.98
C ASN A 225 -3.16 22.05 5.60
N ASP A 226 -3.29 20.72 5.66
CA ASP A 226 -4.48 20.00 6.16
C ASP A 226 -5.74 20.22 5.29
N ASN A 227 -5.59 20.64 4.04
CA ASN A 227 -6.70 20.57 3.10
C ASN A 227 -6.94 19.11 2.74
N CYS A 228 -8.12 18.59 3.09
CA CYS A 228 -8.48 17.20 2.88
C CYS A 228 -9.71 17.13 1.96
N ILE A 229 -9.59 16.36 0.88
CA ILE A 229 -10.61 16.25 -0.17
C ILE A 229 -10.93 14.78 -0.40
N ILE A 230 -12.21 14.45 -0.41
CA ILE A 230 -12.70 13.17 -0.93
C ILE A 230 -12.79 13.31 -2.44
N ILE A 231 -12.01 12.53 -3.17
CA ILE A 231 -12.01 12.53 -4.64
C ILE A 231 -13.24 11.78 -5.14
N CYS A 232 -13.44 10.56 -4.64
CA CYS A 232 -14.62 9.75 -4.94
C CYS A 232 -14.86 8.69 -3.85
N SER A 233 -16.08 8.16 -3.84
CA SER A 233 -16.42 6.91 -3.16
C SER A 233 -16.50 5.79 -4.19
N ILE A 234 -16.02 4.62 -3.84
CA ILE A 234 -15.97 3.45 -4.71
C ILE A 234 -16.72 2.30 -4.02
N GLU A 235 -17.50 1.57 -4.80
CA GLU A 235 -18.19 0.35 -4.36
C GLU A 235 -17.67 -0.84 -5.18
N ASN A 236 -17.21 -1.87 -4.50
CA ASN A 236 -16.92 -3.15 -5.12
C ASN A 236 -18.21 -3.96 -5.20
N VAL A 237 -18.61 -4.37 -6.42
CA VAL A 237 -19.86 -5.14 -6.65
C VAL A 237 -19.74 -6.53 -6.07
N ASP A 238 -18.56 -7.13 -6.20
CA ASP A 238 -18.28 -8.42 -5.59
C ASP A 238 -18.08 -8.28 -4.09
N PRO A 239 -18.52 -9.25 -3.30
CA PRO A 239 -18.36 -9.20 -1.86
C PRO A 239 -16.89 -9.27 -1.44
N MET A 240 -16.59 -8.76 -0.25
CA MET A 240 -15.27 -8.87 0.36
C MET A 240 -14.75 -10.30 0.35
N GLY A 241 -13.48 -10.47 -0.01
CA GLY A 241 -12.82 -11.75 -0.28
C GLY A 241 -12.40 -11.90 -1.75
N THR A 242 -13.05 -11.18 -2.68
CA THR A 242 -12.57 -11.00 -4.05
C THR A 242 -11.54 -9.88 -4.07
N HIS A 243 -10.41 -10.09 -4.76
CA HIS A 243 -9.40 -9.04 -4.87
C HIS A 243 -9.97 -7.84 -5.64
N THR A 244 -9.74 -6.62 -5.15
CA THR A 244 -10.27 -5.38 -5.75
C THR A 244 -9.95 -5.26 -7.24
N GLY A 245 -8.76 -5.67 -7.67
CA GLY A 245 -8.37 -5.67 -9.08
C GLY A 245 -9.14 -6.67 -9.96
N ASP A 246 -9.84 -7.63 -9.35
CA ASP A 246 -10.65 -8.67 -10.03
C ASP A 246 -12.16 -8.39 -9.86
N SER A 247 -12.53 -7.40 -9.08
CA SER A 247 -13.92 -6.99 -8.83
C SER A 247 -14.39 -5.91 -9.81
N VAL A 248 -15.67 -5.90 -10.11
CA VAL A 248 -16.31 -4.76 -10.79
C VAL A 248 -16.45 -3.62 -9.79
N THR A 249 -15.83 -2.49 -10.09
CA THR A 249 -15.86 -1.30 -9.24
C THR A 249 -16.75 -0.22 -9.84
N ILE A 250 -17.52 0.46 -9.01
CA ILE A 250 -18.42 1.56 -9.39
C ILE A 250 -18.02 2.80 -8.61
N ALA A 251 -17.77 3.90 -9.32
CA ALA A 251 -17.51 5.21 -8.73
C ALA A 251 -18.44 6.26 -9.37
N PRO A 252 -19.19 7.04 -8.58
CA PRO A 252 -19.32 6.96 -7.13
C PRO A 252 -20.11 5.74 -6.67
N ALA A 253 -19.95 5.34 -5.39
CA ALA A 253 -20.73 4.27 -4.78
C ALA A 253 -22.24 4.57 -4.85
N LEU A 254 -23.03 3.58 -5.27
CA LEU A 254 -24.47 3.75 -5.56
C LEU A 254 -25.38 3.28 -4.42
N THR A 255 -24.92 2.36 -3.59
CA THR A 255 -25.78 1.72 -2.57
C THR A 255 -25.61 2.28 -1.17
N LEU A 256 -24.79 3.30 -0.98
CA LEU A 256 -24.64 4.01 0.30
C LEU A 256 -25.79 5.00 0.50
N THR A 257 -26.37 4.99 1.70
CA THR A 257 -27.20 6.09 2.15
C THR A 257 -26.32 7.31 2.49
N ASP A 258 -26.90 8.51 2.51
CA ASP A 258 -26.15 9.72 2.90
C ASP A 258 -25.52 9.57 4.29
N LYS A 259 -26.22 8.98 5.25
CA LYS A 259 -25.70 8.74 6.59
C LYS A 259 -24.46 7.83 6.60
N GLU A 260 -24.49 6.74 5.85
CA GLU A 260 -23.36 5.81 5.71
C GLU A 260 -22.18 6.49 5.01
N TYR A 261 -22.45 7.23 3.93
CA TYR A 261 -21.43 8.01 3.24
C TYR A 261 -20.74 9.00 4.19
N GLN A 262 -21.51 9.75 5.01
CA GLN A 262 -20.95 10.70 5.98
C GLN A 262 -20.08 10.02 7.04
N VAL A 263 -20.47 8.82 7.51
CA VAL A 263 -19.66 8.03 8.44
C VAL A 263 -18.33 7.64 7.79
N MET A 264 -18.36 7.09 6.57
CA MET A 264 -17.16 6.68 5.84
C MET A 264 -16.25 7.87 5.51
N ARG A 265 -16.83 9.00 5.07
CA ARG A 265 -16.10 10.24 4.83
C ARG A 265 -15.35 10.71 6.07
N ASN A 266 -16.04 10.77 7.21
CA ASN A 266 -15.45 11.24 8.46
C ASN A 266 -14.34 10.30 8.94
N ALA A 267 -14.54 8.98 8.81
CA ALA A 267 -13.54 7.97 9.13
C ALA A 267 -12.29 8.12 8.24
N SER A 268 -12.49 8.29 6.94
CA SER A 268 -11.39 8.45 5.97
C SER A 268 -10.57 9.72 6.22
N ILE A 269 -11.23 10.83 6.52
CA ILE A 269 -10.56 12.09 6.89
C ILE A 269 -9.77 11.92 8.18
N ALA A 270 -10.35 11.27 9.20
CA ALA A 270 -9.65 11.00 10.46
C ALA A 270 -8.44 10.08 10.28
N CYS A 271 -8.52 9.10 9.36
CA CYS A 271 -7.42 8.21 9.04
C CYS A 271 -6.20 8.95 8.45
N LEU A 272 -6.44 9.99 7.63
CA LEU A 272 -5.35 10.76 7.00
C LEU A 272 -4.82 11.89 7.88
N ARG A 273 -5.48 12.28 8.92
CA ARG A 273 -5.04 13.30 9.88
C ARG A 273 -4.19 12.73 11.00
#